data_96a3a0b0154b0f25f8a88026f18402d6
#
_entry.id   96a3a0b0154b0f25f8a88026f18402d6
#
_cell.length_a   1.000
_cell.length_b   1.000
_cell.length_c   1.000
_cell.angle_alpha   90.00
_cell.angle_beta   90.00
_cell.angle_gamma   90.00
#
_symmetry.space_group_name_H-M   'P 1'
#
loop_
_entity.id
_entity.type
_entity.pdbx_description
1 polymer ?
#
loop_
_entity_poly.entity_id
_entity_poly.type
_entity_poly.pdbx_seq_one_letter_code
_entity_poly.pdbx_strand_id
1 'polypeptide(L)'
;MQAFQISQYNAKDISVQSVDIPRPTLRPHEILIEVKAAGVNPLDNLITRGEVKLVTPYTLPLTMGNECSGVVVEVGESVKNFTVGQKVFTRLPTKQIGAFAQYVAVPEDAVALMPNNLSFEEAAAIPLTALTAFQALELMQPQPGQSIFISGGSGGLGAMAIPLAKARGLVVYTNGNAQSKERVLALGADRYLDYRTEDYLEHLPKVNFVLDSLGGKELERQMNLLKHGGKMVSLRGLPNRSFAQRFGLPLWKQWLFGLAAWKTTQQANKVGATYDFLFVESNGKQLAEIATLVEKLDIHPSVEHTFPFAQTNEALHQVAQRGSTGKVIINFD
;
A
#
# COMPACT_ATOMS: atom_id res chain seq x y z
N MET A 1 -19.30 -19.50 -4.70
CA MET A 1 -17.85 -19.32 -4.86
C MET A 1 -17.17 -19.30 -3.50
N GLN A 2 -15.93 -19.78 -3.43
CA GLN A 2 -15.17 -19.74 -2.18
C GLN A 2 -14.63 -18.33 -1.91
N ALA A 3 -14.62 -17.97 -0.63
CA ALA A 3 -14.07 -16.70 -0.13
C ALA A 3 -13.55 -16.85 1.30
N PHE A 4 -12.66 -15.96 1.71
CA PHE A 4 -12.19 -15.87 3.09
C PHE A 4 -12.77 -14.63 3.77
N GLN A 5 -13.46 -14.83 4.91
CA GLN A 5 -14.20 -13.79 5.62
C GLN A 5 -13.81 -13.71 7.09
N ILE A 6 -14.02 -12.52 7.67
CA ILE A 6 -14.15 -12.33 9.11
C ILE A 6 -15.63 -12.09 9.46
N SER A 7 -16.12 -12.75 10.52
CA SER A 7 -17.45 -12.53 11.09
C SER A 7 -17.46 -11.53 12.25
N GLN A 8 -16.30 -11.29 12.85
CA GLN A 8 -16.05 -10.34 13.93
C GLN A 8 -14.60 -9.86 13.91
N TYR A 9 -14.34 -8.70 14.49
CA TYR A 9 -12.97 -8.26 14.73
C TYR A 9 -12.35 -9.02 15.90
N ASN A 10 -11.08 -9.41 15.79
CA ASN A 10 -10.35 -10.08 16.85
C ASN A 10 -8.94 -9.50 17.02
N ALA A 11 -8.72 -8.77 18.11
CA ALA A 11 -7.44 -8.12 18.39
C ALA A 11 -6.26 -9.10 18.62
N LYS A 12 -6.57 -10.38 18.92
CA LYS A 12 -5.57 -11.40 19.25
C LYS A 12 -5.32 -12.42 18.15
N ASP A 13 -6.22 -12.49 17.17
CA ASP A 13 -6.19 -13.48 16.11
C ASP A 13 -6.47 -12.80 14.75
N ILE A 14 -5.65 -13.11 13.76
CA ILE A 14 -5.78 -12.59 12.39
C ILE A 14 -6.38 -13.62 11.43
N SER A 15 -6.85 -14.74 11.95
CA SER A 15 -7.40 -15.83 11.13
C SER A 15 -8.71 -15.43 10.46
N VAL A 16 -8.89 -15.91 9.25
CA VAL A 16 -10.09 -15.76 8.42
C VAL A 16 -10.75 -17.13 8.19
N GLN A 17 -12.04 -17.13 7.94
CA GLN A 17 -12.81 -18.36 7.72
C GLN A 17 -13.07 -18.57 6.22
N SER A 18 -12.80 -19.77 5.71
CA SER A 18 -13.22 -20.17 4.37
C SER A 18 -14.73 -20.40 4.37
N VAL A 19 -15.43 -19.76 3.45
CA VAL A 19 -16.88 -19.80 3.32
C VAL A 19 -17.29 -19.86 1.86
N ASP A 20 -18.46 -20.46 1.61
CA ASP A 20 -19.11 -20.41 0.31
C ASP A 20 -20.10 -19.25 0.29
N ILE A 21 -19.95 -18.33 -0.67
CA ILE A 21 -20.81 -17.18 -0.87
C ILE A 21 -21.34 -17.12 -2.30
N PRO A 22 -22.45 -16.44 -2.55
CA PRO A 22 -22.91 -16.18 -3.92
C PRO A 22 -21.86 -15.42 -4.73
N ARG A 23 -21.82 -15.65 -6.05
CA ARG A 23 -21.04 -14.82 -6.97
C ARG A 23 -21.58 -13.38 -6.92
N PRO A 24 -20.73 -12.33 -6.91
CA PRO A 24 -21.19 -10.95 -6.88
C PRO A 24 -22.09 -10.60 -8.07
N THR A 25 -23.14 -9.83 -7.81
CA THR A 25 -23.96 -9.20 -8.86
C THR A 25 -23.37 -7.83 -9.15
N LEU A 26 -23.19 -7.51 -10.44
CA LEU A 26 -22.61 -6.24 -10.86
C LEU A 26 -23.59 -5.07 -10.73
N ARG A 27 -23.06 -3.94 -10.29
CA ARG A 27 -23.67 -2.63 -10.50
C ARG A 27 -23.34 -2.12 -11.92
N PRO A 28 -24.07 -1.13 -12.46
CA PRO A 28 -23.87 -0.67 -13.83
C PRO A 28 -22.42 -0.27 -14.19
N HIS A 29 -21.68 0.31 -13.27
CA HIS A 29 -20.29 0.77 -13.46
C HIS A 29 -19.22 -0.16 -12.90
N GLU A 30 -19.56 -1.40 -12.60
CA GLU A 30 -18.62 -2.39 -12.06
C GLU A 30 -18.21 -3.42 -13.11
N ILE A 31 -17.02 -3.95 -12.93
CA ILE A 31 -16.54 -5.13 -13.64
C ILE A 31 -16.41 -6.29 -12.68
N LEU A 32 -16.64 -7.50 -13.16
CA LEU A 32 -16.38 -8.74 -12.42
C LEU A 32 -15.01 -9.28 -12.83
N ILE A 33 -14.14 -9.40 -11.87
CA ILE A 33 -12.80 -9.95 -12.05
C ILE A 33 -12.78 -11.39 -11.51
N GLU A 34 -12.38 -12.33 -12.35
CA GLU A 34 -11.92 -13.63 -11.90
C GLU A 34 -10.50 -13.45 -11.34
N VAL A 35 -10.35 -13.60 -10.03
CA VAL A 35 -9.07 -13.35 -9.35
C VAL A 35 -8.10 -14.48 -9.69
N LYS A 36 -6.91 -14.14 -10.15
CA LYS A 36 -5.82 -15.08 -10.42
C LYS A 36 -4.74 -15.01 -9.35
N ALA A 37 -4.51 -13.82 -8.80
CA ALA A 37 -3.62 -13.63 -7.66
C ALA A 37 -4.10 -12.47 -6.79
N ALA A 38 -3.86 -12.54 -5.48
CA ALA A 38 -4.16 -11.47 -4.52
C ALA A 38 -2.94 -11.18 -3.65
N GLY A 39 -2.62 -9.88 -3.46
CA GLY A 39 -1.56 -9.44 -2.57
C GLY A 39 -2.02 -9.40 -1.12
N VAL A 40 -1.19 -9.92 -0.21
CA VAL A 40 -1.43 -9.84 1.24
C VAL A 40 -0.61 -8.71 1.83
N ASN A 41 -1.25 -7.91 2.68
CA ASN A 41 -0.68 -6.70 3.24
C ASN A 41 -0.79 -6.64 4.77
N PRO A 42 0.10 -5.90 5.45
CA PRO A 42 -0.11 -5.59 6.87
C PRO A 42 -1.48 -4.95 7.16
N LEU A 43 -2.07 -4.26 6.16
CA LEU A 43 -3.40 -3.66 6.27
C LEU A 43 -4.48 -4.73 6.47
N ASP A 44 -4.39 -5.90 5.83
CA ASP A 44 -5.34 -6.99 6.00
C ASP A 44 -5.37 -7.43 7.48
N ASN A 45 -4.21 -7.57 8.11
CA ASN A 45 -4.09 -7.90 9.53
C ASN A 45 -4.62 -6.79 10.46
N LEU A 46 -4.45 -5.51 10.11
CA LEU A 46 -5.02 -4.40 10.86
C LEU A 46 -6.56 -4.37 10.76
N ILE A 47 -7.10 -4.76 9.60
CA ILE A 47 -8.56 -4.87 9.40
C ILE A 47 -9.12 -6.01 10.26
N THR A 48 -8.53 -7.21 10.25
CA THR A 48 -9.00 -8.34 11.08
C THR A 48 -9.01 -8.00 12.55
N ARG A 49 -8.02 -7.21 13.02
CA ARG A 49 -7.95 -6.73 14.42
C ARG A 49 -8.90 -5.57 14.73
N GLY A 50 -9.53 -4.97 13.72
CA GLY A 50 -10.40 -3.79 13.89
C GLY A 50 -9.65 -2.50 14.20
N GLU A 51 -8.34 -2.44 13.96
CA GLU A 51 -7.51 -1.28 14.25
C GLU A 51 -7.80 -0.08 13.34
N VAL A 52 -8.34 -0.32 12.14
CA VAL A 52 -8.69 0.73 11.16
C VAL A 52 -10.15 1.18 11.22
N LYS A 53 -10.99 0.61 12.09
CA LYS A 53 -12.45 0.86 12.13
C LYS A 53 -12.85 2.32 12.34
N LEU A 54 -11.99 3.13 12.95
CA LEU A 54 -12.25 4.57 13.12
C LEU A 54 -12.12 5.34 11.80
N VAL A 55 -11.22 4.88 10.91
CA VAL A 55 -11.04 5.45 9.56
C VAL A 55 -12.05 4.85 8.60
N THR A 56 -12.09 3.52 8.54
CA THR A 56 -12.98 2.77 7.64
C THR A 56 -13.73 1.70 8.43
N PRO A 57 -14.97 1.97 8.85
CA PRO A 57 -15.82 0.94 9.47
C PRO A 57 -16.34 -0.01 8.39
N TYR A 58 -16.19 -1.32 8.60
CA TYR A 58 -16.74 -2.35 7.71
C TYR A 58 -17.99 -2.98 8.29
N THR A 59 -18.90 -3.38 7.39
CA THR A 59 -20.02 -4.25 7.73
C THR A 59 -19.54 -5.70 7.75
N LEU A 60 -19.91 -6.45 8.77
CA LEU A 60 -19.55 -7.86 8.93
C LEU A 60 -20.77 -8.75 8.60
N PRO A 61 -20.57 -9.96 8.04
CA PRO A 61 -19.30 -10.57 7.67
C PRO A 61 -18.64 -9.83 6.50
N LEU A 62 -17.29 -9.81 6.50
CA LEU A 62 -16.48 -9.09 5.52
C LEU A 62 -15.57 -10.06 4.77
N THR A 63 -15.65 -10.10 3.44
CA THR A 63 -14.65 -10.76 2.60
C THR A 63 -13.37 -9.93 2.61
N MET A 64 -12.25 -10.60 2.92
CA MET A 64 -10.97 -9.94 3.09
C MET A 64 -10.22 -9.75 1.77
N GLY A 65 -9.11 -9.03 1.82
CA GLY A 65 -8.22 -8.78 0.69
C GLY A 65 -8.43 -7.40 0.05
N ASN A 66 -7.32 -6.67 -0.10
CA ASN A 66 -7.33 -5.27 -0.52
C ASN A 66 -6.91 -5.06 -1.98
N GLU A 67 -6.22 -6.03 -2.60
CA GLU A 67 -5.69 -5.90 -3.96
C GLU A 67 -5.64 -7.24 -4.66
N CYS A 68 -5.77 -7.24 -5.97
CA CYS A 68 -5.64 -8.43 -6.81
C CYS A 68 -5.25 -8.08 -8.26
N SER A 69 -4.89 -9.13 -8.98
CA SER A 69 -4.85 -9.21 -10.43
C SER A 69 -5.74 -10.35 -10.92
N GLY A 70 -6.22 -10.25 -12.15
CA GLY A 70 -7.10 -11.27 -12.70
C GLY A 70 -7.60 -10.92 -14.10
N VAL A 71 -8.67 -11.60 -14.51
CA VAL A 71 -9.28 -11.44 -15.83
C VAL A 71 -10.70 -10.92 -15.68
N VAL A 72 -11.06 -9.94 -16.49
CA VAL A 72 -12.45 -9.45 -16.58
C VAL A 72 -13.32 -10.54 -17.18
N VAL A 73 -14.34 -10.99 -16.48
CA VAL A 73 -15.27 -12.04 -16.94
C VAL A 73 -16.68 -11.52 -17.20
N GLU A 74 -17.01 -10.34 -16.67
CA GLU A 74 -18.29 -9.68 -16.90
C GLU A 74 -18.15 -8.18 -16.72
N VAL A 75 -18.91 -7.36 -17.44
CA VAL A 75 -18.92 -5.92 -17.33
C VAL A 75 -20.35 -5.40 -17.15
N GLY A 76 -20.53 -4.42 -16.28
CA GLY A 76 -21.80 -3.73 -16.08
C GLY A 76 -22.18 -2.89 -17.31
N GLU A 77 -23.46 -2.61 -17.45
CA GLU A 77 -24.06 -1.95 -18.65
C GLU A 77 -23.50 -0.55 -18.94
N SER A 78 -22.97 0.14 -17.94
CA SER A 78 -22.42 1.51 -18.04
C SER A 78 -20.89 1.53 -18.09
N VAL A 79 -20.21 0.39 -18.06
CA VAL A 79 -18.74 0.28 -18.18
C VAL A 79 -18.32 0.65 -19.59
N LYS A 80 -17.28 1.51 -19.71
CA LYS A 80 -16.81 2.04 -21.00
C LYS A 80 -15.36 1.67 -21.31
N ASN A 81 -14.54 1.42 -20.28
CA ASN A 81 -13.09 1.35 -20.43
C ASN A 81 -12.54 -0.08 -20.42
N PHE A 82 -13.41 -1.08 -20.14
CA PHE A 82 -12.99 -2.46 -20.04
C PHE A 82 -13.90 -3.40 -20.82
N THR A 83 -13.32 -4.52 -21.27
CA THR A 83 -14.01 -5.61 -21.97
C THR A 83 -13.66 -6.96 -21.37
N VAL A 84 -14.54 -7.94 -21.54
CA VAL A 84 -14.31 -9.33 -21.11
C VAL A 84 -13.03 -9.88 -21.76
N GLY A 85 -12.25 -10.62 -20.97
CA GLY A 85 -10.98 -11.21 -21.37
C GLY A 85 -9.74 -10.35 -21.09
N GLN A 86 -9.91 -9.08 -20.76
CA GLN A 86 -8.77 -8.22 -20.42
C GLN A 86 -8.14 -8.62 -19.09
N LYS A 87 -6.80 -8.60 -19.03
CA LYS A 87 -6.03 -8.77 -17.82
C LYS A 87 -5.94 -7.45 -17.08
N VAL A 88 -6.31 -7.44 -15.82
CA VAL A 88 -6.41 -6.23 -15.00
C VAL A 88 -5.80 -6.44 -13.62
N PHE A 89 -5.47 -5.34 -12.97
CA PHE A 89 -5.05 -5.32 -11.58
C PHE A 89 -5.68 -4.13 -10.86
N THR A 90 -5.86 -4.24 -9.56
CA THR A 90 -6.57 -3.24 -8.77
C THR A 90 -6.17 -3.26 -7.31
N ARG A 91 -6.18 -2.08 -6.70
CA ARG A 91 -6.39 -1.89 -5.28
C ARG A 91 -7.88 -1.57 -5.10
N LEU A 92 -8.61 -2.45 -4.42
CA LEU A 92 -10.05 -2.31 -4.24
C LEU A 92 -10.41 -1.05 -3.44
N PRO A 93 -11.55 -0.40 -3.68
CA PRO A 93 -12.00 0.73 -2.86
C PRO A 93 -12.00 0.41 -1.36
N THR A 94 -11.57 1.36 -0.53
CA THR A 94 -11.43 1.17 0.92
C THR A 94 -12.69 0.65 1.61
N LYS A 95 -13.86 0.96 1.07
CA LYS A 95 -15.17 0.53 1.63
C LYS A 95 -15.72 -0.75 0.99
N GLN A 96 -15.05 -1.28 -0.03
CA GLN A 96 -15.53 -2.42 -0.84
C GLN A 96 -14.35 -3.35 -1.16
N ILE A 97 -13.68 -3.85 -0.11
CA ILE A 97 -12.63 -4.86 -0.24
C ILE A 97 -13.24 -6.24 -0.47
N GLY A 98 -12.42 -7.25 -0.85
CA GLY A 98 -12.91 -8.60 -1.07
C GLY A 98 -12.07 -9.44 -2.04
N ALA A 99 -10.77 -9.15 -2.18
CA ALA A 99 -9.87 -9.82 -3.10
C ALA A 99 -9.54 -11.27 -2.70
N PHE A 100 -9.81 -11.69 -1.45
CA PHE A 100 -9.62 -13.09 -1.04
C PHE A 100 -10.88 -13.90 -1.34
N ALA A 101 -11.30 -13.86 -2.60
CA ALA A 101 -12.42 -14.61 -3.17
C ALA A 101 -12.15 -14.91 -4.64
N GLN A 102 -12.75 -15.97 -5.17
CA GLN A 102 -12.58 -16.38 -6.57
C GLN A 102 -13.02 -15.31 -7.57
N TYR A 103 -14.01 -14.50 -7.21
CA TYR A 103 -14.50 -13.38 -8.03
C TYR A 103 -14.70 -12.14 -7.16
N VAL A 104 -14.43 -10.97 -7.72
CA VAL A 104 -14.68 -9.69 -7.05
C VAL A 104 -15.29 -8.69 -8.02
N ALA A 105 -16.35 -8.00 -7.60
CA ALA A 105 -16.94 -6.87 -8.33
C ALA A 105 -16.25 -5.56 -7.92
N VAL A 106 -15.76 -4.80 -8.89
CA VAL A 106 -14.96 -3.59 -8.66
C VAL A 106 -15.44 -2.47 -9.57
N PRO A 107 -15.64 -1.23 -9.08
CA PRO A 107 -15.89 -0.08 -9.94
C PRO A 107 -14.76 0.12 -10.96
N GLU A 108 -15.11 0.41 -12.21
CA GLU A 108 -14.12 0.54 -13.30
C GLU A 108 -13.06 1.62 -13.04
N ASP A 109 -13.40 2.66 -12.27
CA ASP A 109 -12.48 3.75 -11.91
C ASP A 109 -11.41 3.37 -10.88
N ALA A 110 -11.52 2.19 -10.27
CA ALA A 110 -10.53 1.62 -9.36
C ALA A 110 -9.56 0.64 -10.05
N VAL A 111 -9.73 0.36 -11.33
CA VAL A 111 -9.04 -0.71 -12.06
C VAL A 111 -8.13 -0.13 -13.15
N ALA A 112 -7.05 -0.83 -13.45
CA ALA A 112 -6.21 -0.57 -14.62
C ALA A 112 -5.87 -1.87 -15.37
N LEU A 113 -5.47 -1.74 -16.65
CA LEU A 113 -4.91 -2.85 -17.40
C LEU A 113 -3.59 -3.28 -16.76
N MET A 114 -3.40 -4.57 -16.64
CA MET A 114 -2.18 -5.17 -16.08
C MET A 114 -0.99 -4.90 -17.01
N PRO A 115 0.20 -4.56 -16.48
CA PRO A 115 1.43 -4.47 -17.28
C PRO A 115 1.70 -5.78 -18.04
N ASN A 116 2.07 -5.66 -19.32
CA ASN A 116 2.24 -6.84 -20.20
C ASN A 116 3.49 -7.68 -19.88
N ASN A 117 4.47 -7.10 -19.20
CA ASN A 117 5.71 -7.76 -18.80
C ASN A 117 5.61 -8.53 -17.47
N LEU A 118 4.43 -8.57 -16.83
CA LEU A 118 4.26 -9.17 -15.51
C LEU A 118 3.37 -10.43 -15.54
N SER A 119 3.64 -11.35 -14.63
CA SER A 119 2.72 -12.43 -14.25
C SER A 119 1.57 -11.88 -13.39
N PHE A 120 0.52 -12.69 -13.16
CA PHE A 120 -0.56 -12.29 -12.25
C PHE A 120 -0.06 -12.09 -10.82
N GLU A 121 0.85 -12.92 -10.35
CA GLU A 121 1.44 -12.81 -9.00
C GLU A 121 2.24 -11.51 -8.85
N GLU A 122 3.07 -11.18 -9.83
CA GLU A 122 3.80 -9.92 -9.84
C GLU A 122 2.86 -8.72 -9.91
N ALA A 123 1.85 -8.79 -10.78
CA ALA A 123 0.86 -7.71 -10.91
C ALA A 123 0.04 -7.53 -9.63
N ALA A 124 -0.30 -8.60 -8.91
CA ALA A 124 -0.99 -8.52 -7.61
C ALA A 124 -0.14 -7.91 -6.49
N ALA A 125 1.19 -7.89 -6.65
CA ALA A 125 2.12 -7.32 -5.68
C ALA A 125 2.19 -5.78 -5.71
N ILE A 126 1.65 -5.15 -6.76
CA ILE A 126 1.88 -3.73 -7.08
C ILE A 126 0.80 -2.78 -6.53
N PRO A 127 -0.52 -2.99 -6.71
CA PRO A 127 -1.52 -1.94 -6.63
C PRO A 127 -1.49 -1.15 -5.32
N LEU A 128 -1.50 -1.82 -4.18
CA LEU A 128 -1.54 -1.15 -2.88
C LEU A 128 -0.23 -0.40 -2.59
N THR A 129 0.91 -1.04 -2.82
CA THR A 129 2.23 -0.46 -2.52
C THR A 129 2.57 0.69 -3.46
N ALA A 130 2.28 0.55 -4.74
CA ALA A 130 2.56 1.57 -5.74
C ALA A 130 1.63 2.79 -5.59
N LEU A 131 0.32 2.58 -5.38
CA LEU A 131 -0.60 3.69 -5.07
C LEU A 131 -0.22 4.40 -3.77
N THR A 132 0.22 3.65 -2.75
CA THR A 132 0.72 4.26 -1.51
C THR A 132 1.91 5.16 -1.77
N ALA A 133 2.90 4.69 -2.52
CA ALA A 133 4.08 5.47 -2.87
C ALA A 133 3.72 6.67 -3.75
N PHE A 134 2.87 6.47 -4.76
CA PHE A 134 2.42 7.52 -5.67
C PHE A 134 1.69 8.63 -4.91
N GLN A 135 0.69 8.28 -4.10
CA GLN A 135 -0.09 9.25 -3.31
C GLN A 135 0.75 9.94 -2.23
N ALA A 136 1.73 9.25 -1.64
CA ALA A 136 2.68 9.89 -0.73
C ALA A 136 3.52 10.97 -1.45
N LEU A 137 4.01 10.66 -2.65
CA LEU A 137 4.75 11.63 -3.47
C LEU A 137 3.86 12.80 -3.93
N GLU A 138 2.58 12.55 -4.26
CA GLU A 138 1.62 13.63 -4.53
C GLU A 138 1.44 14.57 -3.33
N LEU A 139 1.33 14.03 -2.12
CA LEU A 139 1.27 14.84 -0.89
C LEU A 139 2.54 15.63 -0.63
N MET A 140 3.69 15.08 -1.00
CA MET A 140 4.99 15.72 -0.83
C MET A 140 5.23 16.86 -1.83
N GLN A 141 4.65 16.77 -3.04
CA GLN A 141 4.85 17.72 -4.15
C GLN A 141 6.34 17.98 -4.45
N PRO A 142 7.13 16.92 -4.69
CA PRO A 142 8.56 17.06 -4.83
C PRO A 142 8.95 17.77 -6.12
N GLN A 143 10.11 18.46 -6.08
CA GLN A 143 10.76 19.02 -7.25
C GLN A 143 12.02 18.19 -7.58
N PRO A 144 12.38 18.07 -8.88
CA PRO A 144 13.63 17.39 -9.26
C PRO A 144 14.85 17.92 -8.50
N GLY A 145 15.74 17.02 -8.11
CA GLY A 145 16.94 17.33 -7.31
C GLY A 145 16.72 17.38 -5.80
N GLN A 146 15.47 17.39 -5.32
CA GLN A 146 15.19 17.23 -3.89
C GLN A 146 15.46 15.80 -3.42
N SER A 147 15.65 15.64 -2.10
CA SER A 147 15.99 14.35 -1.50
C SER A 147 14.85 13.78 -0.64
N ILE A 148 14.70 12.46 -0.69
CA ILE A 148 13.75 11.69 0.12
C ILE A 148 14.47 10.57 0.87
N PHE A 149 14.08 10.34 2.12
CA PHE A 149 14.39 9.13 2.85
C PHE A 149 13.14 8.22 2.90
N ILE A 150 13.29 7.00 2.42
CA ILE A 150 12.24 5.98 2.42
C ILE A 150 12.64 4.92 3.44
N SER A 151 11.91 4.83 4.56
CA SER A 151 12.20 3.83 5.58
C SER A 151 11.78 2.43 5.14
N GLY A 152 12.63 1.43 5.39
CA GLY A 152 12.33 0.04 5.05
C GLY A 152 12.31 -0.24 3.54
N GLY A 153 13.27 0.30 2.78
CA GLY A 153 13.35 0.13 1.33
C GLY A 153 13.53 -1.30 0.84
N SER A 154 13.88 -2.23 1.72
CA SER A 154 13.96 -3.66 1.41
C SER A 154 12.61 -4.37 1.30
N GLY A 155 11.53 -3.75 1.78
CA GLY A 155 10.17 -4.33 1.74
C GLY A 155 9.39 -4.02 0.46
N GLY A 156 8.18 -4.56 0.35
CA GLY A 156 7.30 -4.38 -0.82
C GLY A 156 6.98 -2.92 -1.14
N LEU A 157 6.83 -2.04 -0.13
CA LEU A 157 6.64 -0.61 -0.38
C LEU A 157 7.87 0.01 -1.04
N GLY A 158 9.09 -0.27 -0.52
CA GLY A 158 10.33 0.26 -1.07
C GLY A 158 10.56 -0.14 -2.51
N ALA A 159 10.18 -1.36 -2.88
CA ALA A 159 10.28 -1.85 -4.25
C ALA A 159 9.53 -0.97 -5.27
N MET A 160 8.44 -0.31 -4.85
CA MET A 160 7.68 0.61 -5.69
C MET A 160 8.02 2.08 -5.43
N ALA A 161 8.27 2.47 -4.17
CA ALA A 161 8.51 3.86 -3.81
C ALA A 161 9.85 4.39 -4.37
N ILE A 162 10.88 3.57 -4.42
CA ILE A 162 12.20 3.96 -4.90
C ILE A 162 12.16 4.32 -6.40
N PRO A 163 11.74 3.42 -7.31
CA PRO A 163 11.69 3.77 -8.74
C PRO A 163 10.70 4.91 -9.04
N LEU A 164 9.57 4.99 -8.34
CA LEU A 164 8.62 6.10 -8.50
C LEU A 164 9.23 7.45 -8.05
N ALA A 165 10.01 7.47 -6.98
CA ALA A 165 10.72 8.67 -6.53
C ALA A 165 11.85 9.05 -7.52
N LYS A 166 12.58 8.08 -8.03
CA LYS A 166 13.62 8.29 -9.06
C LYS A 166 13.03 8.84 -10.35
N ALA A 167 11.89 8.33 -10.80
CA ALA A 167 11.19 8.84 -11.99
C ALA A 167 10.76 10.30 -11.86
N ARG A 168 10.60 10.81 -10.60
CA ARG A 168 10.36 12.23 -10.30
C ARG A 168 11.64 13.05 -10.09
N GLY A 169 12.81 12.47 -10.38
CA GLY A 169 14.10 13.15 -10.28
C GLY A 169 14.61 13.37 -8.85
N LEU A 170 14.13 12.58 -7.89
CA LEU A 170 14.57 12.68 -6.50
C LEU A 170 15.90 11.95 -6.25
N VAL A 171 16.67 12.47 -5.30
CA VAL A 171 17.76 11.74 -4.67
C VAL A 171 17.17 10.86 -3.57
N VAL A 172 17.33 9.54 -3.69
CA VAL A 172 16.66 8.55 -2.85
C VAL A 172 17.64 7.91 -1.87
N TYR A 173 17.40 8.10 -0.59
CA TYR A 173 18.07 7.40 0.50
C TYR A 173 17.13 6.41 1.14
N THR A 174 17.64 5.26 1.56
CA THR A 174 16.83 4.24 2.21
C THR A 174 17.66 3.35 3.14
N ASN A 175 16.98 2.57 3.96
CA ASN A 175 17.59 1.57 4.82
C ASN A 175 16.87 0.22 4.71
N GLY A 176 17.57 -0.83 5.11
CA GLY A 176 17.04 -2.19 5.15
C GLY A 176 18.07 -3.14 5.76
N ASN A 177 17.92 -4.45 5.53
CA ASN A 177 18.89 -5.45 5.93
C ASN A 177 20.04 -5.57 4.90
N ALA A 178 21.23 -6.03 5.33
CA ALA A 178 22.41 -6.15 4.46
C ALA A 178 22.16 -6.97 3.18
N GLN A 179 21.36 -8.04 3.28
CA GLN A 179 21.09 -8.97 2.17
C GLN A 179 20.32 -8.33 1.00
N SER A 180 19.56 -7.27 1.27
CA SER A 180 18.74 -6.58 0.26
C SER A 180 19.48 -5.43 -0.43
N LYS A 181 20.72 -5.12 -0.06
CA LYS A 181 21.45 -3.93 -0.51
C LYS A 181 21.57 -3.83 -2.03
N GLU A 182 22.08 -4.88 -2.66
CA GLU A 182 22.31 -4.88 -4.12
C GLU A 182 20.99 -4.70 -4.89
N ARG A 183 19.95 -5.46 -4.50
CA ARG A 183 18.61 -5.36 -5.11
C ARG A 183 18.03 -3.96 -4.98
N VAL A 184 18.14 -3.34 -3.80
CA VAL A 184 17.56 -2.02 -3.55
C VAL A 184 18.32 -0.90 -4.27
N LEU A 185 19.66 -1.02 -4.39
CA LEU A 185 20.46 -0.12 -5.22
C LEU A 185 20.10 -0.27 -6.71
N ALA A 186 19.84 -1.48 -7.18
CA ALA A 186 19.39 -1.73 -8.56
C ALA A 186 18.02 -1.08 -8.86
N LEU A 187 17.14 -0.89 -7.85
CA LEU A 187 15.90 -0.14 -8.00
C LEU A 187 16.10 1.38 -8.17
N GLY A 188 17.36 1.86 -8.03
CA GLY A 188 17.72 3.25 -8.21
C GLY A 188 17.95 4.04 -6.92
N ALA A 189 18.02 3.42 -5.75
CA ALA A 189 18.40 4.13 -4.52
C ALA A 189 19.83 4.67 -4.66
N ASP A 190 20.03 5.96 -4.34
CA ASP A 190 21.35 6.61 -4.40
C ASP A 190 22.22 6.21 -3.20
N ARG A 191 21.61 5.88 -2.07
CA ARG A 191 22.30 5.36 -0.89
C ARG A 191 21.43 4.40 -0.10
N TYR A 192 22.02 3.28 0.29
CA TYR A 192 21.42 2.26 1.13
C TYR A 192 22.22 2.09 2.41
N LEU A 193 21.54 2.02 3.55
CA LEU A 193 22.12 1.83 4.87
C LEU A 193 21.61 0.52 5.48
N ASP A 194 22.50 -0.27 6.07
CA ASP A 194 22.10 -1.40 6.90
C ASP A 194 21.69 -0.89 8.28
N TYR A 195 20.39 -0.98 8.62
CA TYR A 195 19.84 -0.47 9.88
C TYR A 195 20.43 -1.13 11.14
N ARG A 196 21.16 -2.25 11.00
CA ARG A 196 21.79 -2.94 12.11
C ARG A 196 23.15 -2.36 12.50
N THR A 197 23.85 -1.74 11.56
CA THR A 197 25.23 -1.28 11.69
C THR A 197 25.41 0.20 11.39
N GLU A 198 24.46 0.83 10.70
CA GLU A 198 24.58 2.21 10.24
C GLU A 198 23.38 3.05 10.72
N ASP A 199 23.66 4.14 11.46
CA ASP A 199 22.62 5.10 11.85
C ASP A 199 22.45 6.15 10.73
N TYR A 200 21.24 6.22 10.17
CA TYR A 200 20.95 7.17 9.10
C TYR A 200 21.06 8.64 9.54
N LEU A 201 20.91 8.95 10.83
CA LEU A 201 21.10 10.32 11.35
C LEU A 201 22.56 10.77 11.32
N GLU A 202 23.51 9.82 11.43
CA GLU A 202 24.95 10.09 11.37
C GLU A 202 25.47 10.06 9.94
N HIS A 203 24.88 9.23 9.08
CA HIS A 203 25.42 8.91 7.77
C HIS A 203 24.75 9.62 6.61
N LEU A 204 23.55 10.23 6.80
CA LEU A 204 22.83 10.96 5.75
C LEU A 204 22.78 12.45 6.00
N PRO A 205 22.81 13.27 4.93
CA PRO A 205 22.47 14.67 5.04
C PRO A 205 20.98 14.83 5.36
N LYS A 206 20.58 16.00 5.86
CA LYS A 206 19.15 16.35 5.99
C LYS A 206 18.45 16.25 4.64
N VAL A 207 17.21 15.74 4.65
CA VAL A 207 16.38 15.49 3.46
C VAL A 207 15.17 16.43 3.40
N ASN A 208 14.62 16.57 2.19
CA ASN A 208 13.39 17.34 1.98
C ASN A 208 12.15 16.54 2.43
N PHE A 209 12.17 15.22 2.22
CA PHE A 209 11.01 14.35 2.46
C PHE A 209 11.40 13.08 3.22
N VAL A 210 10.45 12.59 4.01
CA VAL A 210 10.53 11.28 4.65
C VAL A 210 9.24 10.53 4.38
N LEU A 211 9.35 9.31 3.83
CA LEU A 211 8.27 8.33 3.78
C LEU A 211 8.47 7.32 4.89
N ASP A 212 7.66 7.44 5.95
CA ASP A 212 7.73 6.56 7.12
C ASP A 212 6.77 5.38 7.00
N SER A 213 7.33 4.17 6.97
CA SER A 213 6.61 2.89 6.99
C SER A 213 6.71 2.14 8.32
N LEU A 214 7.45 2.66 9.30
CA LEU A 214 7.79 1.97 10.55
C LEU A 214 6.96 2.45 11.74
N GLY A 215 6.72 3.77 11.84
CA GLY A 215 5.99 4.38 12.95
C GLY A 215 6.73 4.34 14.29
N GLY A 216 5.99 4.60 15.39
CA GLY A 216 6.49 4.52 16.74
C GLY A 216 7.72 5.40 17.00
N LYS A 217 8.73 4.87 17.69
CA LYS A 217 9.98 5.60 18.00
C LYS A 217 10.76 6.00 16.74
N GLU A 218 10.71 5.18 15.70
CA GLU A 218 11.40 5.47 14.44
C GLU A 218 10.80 6.68 13.72
N LEU A 219 9.49 6.88 13.76
CA LEU A 219 8.85 8.09 13.24
C LEU A 219 9.45 9.36 13.89
N GLU A 220 9.61 9.38 15.22
CA GLU A 220 10.20 10.51 15.94
C GLU A 220 11.68 10.72 15.57
N ARG A 221 12.45 9.64 15.40
CA ARG A 221 13.84 9.71 14.94
C ARG A 221 13.96 10.25 13.53
N GLN A 222 13.15 9.77 12.60
CA GLN A 222 13.14 10.16 11.19
C GLN A 222 12.78 11.66 11.01
N MET A 223 11.98 12.25 11.90
CA MET A 223 11.71 13.70 11.87
C MET A 223 12.99 14.52 11.98
N ASN A 224 13.97 14.05 12.77
CA ASN A 224 15.25 14.73 12.91
C ASN A 224 16.11 14.67 11.63
N LEU A 225 15.75 13.88 10.63
CA LEU A 225 16.41 13.86 9.33
C LEU A 225 15.91 14.96 8.38
N LEU A 226 14.76 15.57 8.67
CA LEU A 226 14.15 16.58 7.80
C LEU A 226 14.92 17.91 7.83
N LYS A 227 14.98 18.56 6.67
CA LYS A 227 15.34 19.98 6.53
C LYS A 227 14.21 20.87 7.07
N HIS A 228 14.54 22.11 7.39
CA HIS A 228 13.52 23.14 7.58
C HIS A 228 12.67 23.27 6.31
N GLY A 229 11.34 23.33 6.44
CA GLY A 229 10.40 23.28 5.32
C GLY A 229 10.16 21.88 4.75
N GLY A 230 10.77 20.83 5.34
CA GLY A 230 10.59 19.44 4.90
C GLY A 230 9.22 18.86 5.28
N LYS A 231 8.90 17.72 4.69
CA LYS A 231 7.63 17.02 4.95
C LYS A 231 7.83 15.53 5.20
N MET A 232 7.18 15.05 6.26
CA MET A 232 7.02 13.62 6.54
C MET A 232 5.63 13.14 6.14
N VAL A 233 5.55 12.05 5.40
CA VAL A 233 4.32 11.29 5.18
C VAL A 233 4.49 9.93 5.86
N SER A 234 3.59 9.62 6.80
CA SER A 234 3.64 8.37 7.55
C SER A 234 2.44 7.48 7.25
N LEU A 235 2.71 6.17 7.17
CA LEU A 235 1.72 5.10 6.99
C LEU A 235 1.38 4.40 8.31
N ARG A 236 2.19 4.62 9.34
CA ARG A 236 2.12 3.91 10.64
C ARG A 236 2.02 4.86 11.83
N GLY A 237 2.00 6.16 11.56
CA GLY A 237 1.75 7.18 12.58
C GLY A 237 0.27 7.34 12.90
N LEU A 238 -0.06 8.33 13.71
CA LEU A 238 -1.45 8.66 14.02
C LEU A 238 -2.05 9.54 12.92
N PRO A 239 -3.29 9.23 12.46
CA PRO A 239 -4.02 10.11 11.57
C PRO A 239 -4.13 11.52 12.17
N ASN A 240 -3.86 12.55 11.37
CA ASN A 240 -3.95 13.95 11.79
C ASN A 240 -5.19 14.63 11.20
N ARG A 241 -5.41 15.89 11.57
CA ARG A 241 -6.57 16.66 11.12
C ARG A 241 -6.58 16.85 9.60
N SER A 242 -5.42 17.11 8.98
CA SER A 242 -5.33 17.30 7.52
C SER A 242 -5.70 16.03 6.75
N PHE A 243 -5.28 14.87 7.23
CA PHE A 243 -5.75 13.58 6.70
C PHE A 243 -7.27 13.45 6.80
N ALA A 244 -7.84 13.70 7.99
CA ALA A 244 -9.28 13.55 8.21
C ALA A 244 -10.11 14.48 7.31
N GLN A 245 -9.61 15.67 7.01
CA GLN A 245 -10.21 16.60 6.06
C GLN A 245 -10.15 16.06 4.63
N ARG A 246 -8.98 15.62 4.15
CA ARG A 246 -8.80 15.04 2.80
C ARG A 246 -9.66 13.79 2.60
N PHE A 247 -9.76 12.95 3.63
CA PHE A 247 -10.53 11.71 3.61
C PHE A 247 -12.05 11.92 3.79
N GLY A 248 -12.51 13.17 3.88
CA GLY A 248 -13.93 13.52 4.01
C GLY A 248 -14.59 13.06 5.32
N LEU A 249 -13.82 12.90 6.40
CA LEU A 249 -14.36 12.44 7.68
C LEU A 249 -15.16 13.56 8.36
N PRO A 250 -16.19 13.21 9.16
CA PRO A 250 -17.02 14.19 9.84
C PRO A 250 -16.20 15.04 10.83
N LEU A 251 -16.67 16.27 11.11
CA LEU A 251 -15.93 17.28 11.91
C LEU A 251 -15.46 16.75 13.26
N TRP A 252 -16.26 15.96 13.96
CA TRP A 252 -15.87 15.40 15.27
C TRP A 252 -14.65 14.46 15.15
N LYS A 253 -14.53 13.69 14.05
CA LYS A 253 -13.33 12.85 13.77
C LYS A 253 -12.13 13.72 13.42
N GLN A 254 -12.32 14.82 12.68
CA GLN A 254 -11.25 15.76 12.37
C GLN A 254 -10.64 16.36 13.65
N TRP A 255 -11.47 16.71 14.63
CA TRP A 255 -11.02 17.17 15.95
C TRP A 255 -10.32 16.05 16.74
N LEU A 256 -10.92 14.86 16.78
CA LEU A 256 -10.34 13.69 17.46
C LEU A 256 -8.94 13.38 16.94
N PHE A 257 -8.76 13.27 15.62
CA PHE A 257 -7.48 12.98 15.02
C PHE A 257 -6.48 14.14 15.14
N GLY A 258 -6.95 15.38 15.12
CA GLY A 258 -6.12 16.54 15.43
C GLY A 258 -5.52 16.48 16.83
N LEU A 259 -6.31 16.11 17.83
CA LEU A 259 -5.86 15.91 19.22
C LEU A 259 -4.91 14.70 19.33
N ALA A 260 -5.27 13.57 18.71
CA ALA A 260 -4.47 12.35 18.77
C ALA A 260 -3.06 12.55 18.18
N ALA A 261 -2.96 13.24 17.04
CA ALA A 261 -1.69 13.51 16.38
C ALA A 261 -1.02 14.82 16.82
N TRP A 262 -1.58 15.53 17.83
CA TRP A 262 -1.05 16.84 18.25
C TRP A 262 0.44 16.77 18.64
N LYS A 263 0.83 15.79 19.46
CA LYS A 263 2.23 15.62 19.89
C LYS A 263 3.16 15.43 18.67
N THR A 264 2.78 14.55 17.74
CA THR A 264 3.54 14.24 16.53
C THR A 264 3.66 15.48 15.63
N THR A 265 2.57 16.23 15.47
CA THR A 265 2.55 17.48 14.70
C THR A 265 3.46 18.53 15.35
N GLN A 266 3.42 18.66 16.69
CA GLN A 266 4.32 19.60 17.39
C GLN A 266 5.79 19.21 17.28
N GLN A 267 6.11 17.92 17.26
CA GLN A 267 7.48 17.44 17.04
C GLN A 267 7.97 17.81 15.63
N ALA A 268 7.14 17.64 14.60
CA ALA A 268 7.47 18.08 13.25
C ALA A 268 7.69 19.61 13.19
N ASN A 269 6.81 20.39 13.81
CA ASN A 269 6.92 21.85 13.86
C ASN A 269 8.22 22.31 14.55
N LYS A 270 8.69 21.62 15.59
CA LYS A 270 9.95 21.96 16.29
C LYS A 270 11.18 21.89 15.38
N VAL A 271 11.18 20.99 14.40
CA VAL A 271 12.25 20.89 13.39
C VAL A 271 11.94 21.72 12.13
N GLY A 272 10.87 22.52 12.16
CA GLY A 272 10.44 23.35 11.03
C GLY A 272 9.87 22.54 9.86
N ALA A 273 9.34 21.35 10.11
CA ALA A 273 8.79 20.44 9.10
C ALA A 273 7.27 20.23 9.30
N THR A 274 6.63 19.57 8.33
CA THR A 274 5.22 19.18 8.40
C THR A 274 5.06 17.68 8.50
N TYR A 275 3.97 17.23 9.12
CA TYR A 275 3.59 15.84 9.26
C TYR A 275 2.23 15.58 8.62
N ASP A 276 2.16 14.57 7.77
CA ASP A 276 0.92 14.04 7.20
C ASP A 276 0.83 12.53 7.41
N PHE A 277 -0.40 12.06 7.65
CA PHE A 277 -0.73 10.64 7.62
C PHE A 277 -1.38 10.30 6.28
N LEU A 278 -1.03 9.15 5.71
CA LEU A 278 -1.63 8.63 4.49
C LEU A 278 -2.32 7.30 4.74
N PHE A 279 -3.58 7.22 4.33
CA PHE A 279 -4.30 5.97 4.11
C PHE A 279 -4.61 5.90 2.61
N VAL A 280 -4.04 4.91 1.91
CA VAL A 280 -4.13 4.81 0.45
C VAL A 280 -5.55 4.58 -0.04
N GLU A 281 -5.94 5.25 -1.12
CA GLU A 281 -7.23 5.08 -1.78
C GLU A 281 -7.05 4.42 -3.15
N SER A 282 -8.10 3.75 -3.62
CA SER A 282 -8.14 3.21 -4.99
C SER A 282 -8.17 4.35 -6.01
N ASN A 283 -7.44 4.19 -7.10
CA ASN A 283 -7.44 5.12 -8.22
C ASN A 283 -6.91 4.44 -9.48
N GLY A 284 -7.81 4.08 -10.40
CA GLY A 284 -7.45 3.40 -11.64
C GLY A 284 -6.60 4.24 -12.58
N LYS A 285 -6.77 5.58 -12.58
CA LYS A 285 -5.94 6.47 -13.41
C LYS A 285 -4.49 6.50 -12.93
N GLN A 286 -4.27 6.68 -11.62
CA GLN A 286 -2.92 6.60 -11.04
C GLN A 286 -2.31 5.22 -11.28
N LEU A 287 -3.12 4.16 -11.18
CA LEU A 287 -2.66 2.80 -11.40
C LEU A 287 -2.26 2.56 -12.86
N ALA A 288 -2.96 3.16 -13.84
CA ALA A 288 -2.59 3.12 -15.24
C ALA A 288 -1.28 3.87 -15.55
N GLU A 289 -1.05 5.02 -14.89
CA GLU A 289 0.23 5.73 -14.97
C GLU A 289 1.37 4.88 -14.38
N ILE A 290 1.11 4.22 -13.26
CA ILE A 290 2.05 3.28 -12.64
C ILE A 290 2.33 2.10 -13.57
N ALA A 291 1.30 1.51 -14.21
CA ALA A 291 1.46 0.42 -15.17
C ALA A 291 2.41 0.80 -16.32
N THR A 292 2.19 1.99 -16.89
CA THR A 292 3.06 2.52 -17.95
C THR A 292 4.52 2.66 -17.49
N LEU A 293 4.72 3.10 -16.25
CA LEU A 293 6.07 3.26 -15.70
C LEU A 293 6.73 1.90 -15.40
N VAL A 294 5.95 0.95 -14.91
CA VAL A 294 6.39 -0.43 -14.63
C VAL A 294 6.88 -1.09 -15.92
N GLU A 295 6.13 -0.98 -17.02
CA GLU A 295 6.54 -1.49 -18.33
C GLU A 295 7.79 -0.78 -18.87
N LYS A 296 7.80 0.56 -18.83
CA LYS A 296 8.89 1.38 -19.36
C LYS A 296 10.23 1.13 -18.67
N LEU A 297 10.21 0.92 -17.35
CA LEU A 297 11.41 0.72 -16.52
C LEU A 297 11.69 -0.75 -16.24
N ASP A 298 10.88 -1.65 -16.79
CA ASP A 298 10.97 -3.11 -16.58
C ASP A 298 11.02 -3.47 -15.09
N ILE A 299 10.10 -2.90 -14.29
CA ILE A 299 10.06 -3.10 -12.85
C ILE A 299 9.38 -4.43 -12.53
N HIS A 300 10.10 -5.32 -11.88
CA HIS A 300 9.57 -6.56 -11.31
C HIS A 300 9.51 -6.47 -9.78
N PRO A 301 8.31 -6.52 -9.17
CA PRO A 301 8.19 -6.51 -7.72
C PRO A 301 8.76 -7.80 -7.12
N SER A 302 9.41 -7.69 -5.96
CA SER A 302 9.89 -8.87 -5.24
C SER A 302 8.71 -9.61 -4.62
N VAL A 303 8.40 -10.80 -5.13
CA VAL A 303 7.48 -11.76 -4.50
C VAL A 303 8.32 -12.66 -3.59
N GLU A 304 8.06 -12.64 -2.28
CA GLU A 304 8.81 -13.41 -1.29
C GLU A 304 8.23 -14.83 -1.15
N HIS A 305 6.91 -14.92 -1.06
CA HIS A 305 6.19 -16.19 -0.94
C HIS A 305 4.87 -16.15 -1.72
N THR A 306 4.55 -17.28 -2.36
CA THR A 306 3.25 -17.52 -2.97
C THR A 306 2.59 -18.69 -2.27
N PHE A 307 1.37 -18.49 -1.80
CA PHE A 307 0.54 -19.50 -1.13
C PHE A 307 -0.64 -19.86 -2.01
N PRO A 308 -1.06 -21.12 -2.08
CA PRO A 308 -2.34 -21.48 -2.70
C PRO A 308 -3.50 -20.86 -1.92
N PHE A 309 -4.63 -20.59 -2.58
CA PHE A 309 -5.80 -19.94 -1.99
C PHE A 309 -6.26 -20.59 -0.68
N ALA A 310 -6.21 -21.91 -0.59
CA ALA A 310 -6.59 -22.66 0.62
C ALA A 310 -5.70 -22.30 1.84
N GLN A 311 -4.50 -21.75 1.63
CA GLN A 311 -3.53 -21.36 2.68
C GLN A 311 -3.54 -19.86 2.96
N THR A 312 -4.68 -19.19 2.80
CA THR A 312 -4.81 -17.74 3.05
C THR A 312 -4.44 -17.37 4.50
N ASN A 313 -4.71 -18.23 5.49
CA ASN A 313 -4.33 -17.97 6.87
C ASN A 313 -2.82 -17.97 7.07
N GLU A 314 -2.11 -18.91 6.45
CA GLU A 314 -0.64 -18.98 6.48
C GLU A 314 -0.03 -17.73 5.83
N ALA A 315 -0.60 -17.26 4.73
CA ALA A 315 -0.18 -16.03 4.08
C ALA A 315 -0.36 -14.79 4.98
N LEU A 316 -1.48 -14.67 5.70
CA LEU A 316 -1.72 -13.60 6.68
C LEU A 316 -0.72 -13.66 7.85
N HIS A 317 -0.43 -14.86 8.36
CA HIS A 317 0.55 -15.07 9.43
C HIS A 317 1.97 -14.76 8.95
N GLN A 318 2.32 -15.10 7.70
CA GLN A 318 3.63 -14.75 7.12
C GLN A 318 3.84 -13.23 7.11
N VAL A 319 2.85 -12.46 6.69
CA VAL A 319 2.92 -10.97 6.67
C VAL A 319 2.98 -10.37 8.09
N ALA A 320 2.49 -11.08 9.11
CA ALA A 320 2.59 -10.63 10.50
C ALA A 320 4.02 -10.76 11.06
N GLN A 321 4.88 -11.58 10.45
CA GLN A 321 6.28 -11.74 10.85
C GLN A 321 7.08 -10.50 10.46
N ARG A 322 8.13 -10.20 11.26
CA ARG A 322 9.03 -9.09 10.96
C ARG A 322 10.11 -9.50 9.96
N GLY A 323 10.56 -8.56 9.14
CA GLY A 323 11.73 -8.74 8.27
C GLY A 323 11.41 -9.23 6.87
N SER A 324 10.17 -9.03 6.38
CA SER A 324 9.78 -9.30 4.99
C SER A 324 10.74 -8.65 3.99
N THR A 325 11.11 -9.40 2.97
CA THR A 325 12.00 -8.98 1.87
C THR A 325 11.25 -8.75 0.56
N GLY A 326 9.94 -8.97 0.56
CA GLY A 326 9.08 -8.85 -0.62
C GLY A 326 7.60 -8.92 -0.28
N LYS A 327 6.78 -9.19 -1.26
CA LYS A 327 5.33 -9.37 -1.14
C LYS A 327 4.96 -10.84 -0.92
N VAL A 328 3.92 -11.04 -0.15
CA VAL A 328 3.25 -12.33 0.00
C VAL A 328 2.03 -12.33 -0.91
N ILE A 329 1.88 -13.37 -1.70
CA ILE A 329 0.84 -13.51 -2.71
C ILE A 329 0.02 -14.78 -2.43
N ILE A 330 -1.28 -14.70 -2.67
CA ILE A 330 -2.20 -15.82 -2.74
C ILE A 330 -2.48 -16.09 -4.21
N ASN A 331 -2.27 -17.34 -4.67
CA ASN A 331 -2.55 -17.79 -6.02
C ASN A 331 -3.85 -18.61 -6.02
N PHE A 332 -4.67 -18.45 -7.07
CA PHE A 332 -6.00 -19.02 -7.21
C PHE A 332 -6.07 -20.18 -8.22
N ASP A 333 -4.93 -20.65 -8.70
CA ASP A 333 -4.84 -21.81 -9.62
C ASP A 333 -4.99 -23.13 -8.89
#